data_a86d48a4fe6d70425d88ff496626ebc1
#
_entry.id   a86d48a4fe6d70425d88ff496626ebc1
#
_cell.length_a   1.000
_cell.length_b   1.000
_cell.length_c   1.000
_cell.angle_alpha   90.00
_cell.angle_beta   90.00
_cell.angle_gamma   90.00
#
_symmetry.space_group_name_H-M   'P 1'
#
loop_
_entity.id
_entity.type
_entity.pdbx_description
1 polymer ?
#
loop_
_entity_poly.entity_id
_entity_poly.type
_entity_poly.pdbx_seq_one_letter_code
_entity_poly.pdbx_strand_id
1 'polypeptide(L)'
;MNTSQDVNAEAANERSALLPRFLGSHRGNVPENTDTYALTPLFYWIRSTSVGLLLITIICHLFLLLNIFISIPIISHLSPGFMPVGFTALAAILLAMQIMFVYSPNAPERVTQRIICFLLAIDVLVVFLSPILRHREGWRSNAFVLWAFLMSLWIVITDLMLFRQYKEEHPDYDAIAHRGYYWSWSPSTWPWRQVGSLTASTILSVILTILTIHTLVTLIMRAYDGALSAPGQLYTVTDSKARVHLECFGSSSSNNKTTVLVEGGEVSVHPFKEWLLNLQHTSPDLYEESKDFEGYENDVKPYLSPDTRVCVWDRPGMGWSDNIGSPSSVGIVMDLLTEALAQADVSGPYVLVAHGIGGVYSNVFAARHLSEVKGIVFVDAGSVQTLKDSGQFLSRFLLFVRGWLSPLGINRIFGSIFMGKTRQDRVYGMYSWTSDRWVKSKIEESLTGPSFSRYELQSAQSVLPKDLPVSVISAGKSMKRFKKWPDEQRQLSKLTQRTVWDIVNNAPHDVWLSDDGGDLIMKRLGEIIYGGWPN
;
A
#
# COMPACT_ATOMS: atom_id res chain seq x y z
N MET A 1 -33.94 42.21 53.53
CA MET A 1 -32.54 42.13 53.08
C MET A 1 -32.10 40.69 52.99
N ASN A 2 -32.56 39.96 51.99
CA ASN A 2 -32.11 38.53 51.70
C ASN A 2 -32.54 38.02 50.33
N THR A 3 -32.46 38.87 49.28
CA THR A 3 -32.87 38.50 47.94
C THR A 3 -31.72 38.60 46.88
N SER A 4 -30.51 39.01 47.27
CA SER A 4 -29.39 39.19 46.35
C SER A 4 -28.35 38.06 46.37
N GLN A 5 -28.42 37.12 47.34
CA GLN A 5 -27.52 35.97 47.39
C GLN A 5 -28.03 34.74 46.59
N ASP A 6 -29.34 34.58 46.44
CA ASP A 6 -29.92 33.45 45.73
C ASP A 6 -29.80 33.58 44.20
N VAL A 7 -29.81 34.79 43.66
CA VAL A 7 -29.71 35.04 42.22
C VAL A 7 -28.29 34.74 41.69
N ASN A 8 -27.26 34.95 42.50
CA ASN A 8 -25.87 34.63 42.11
C ASN A 8 -25.53 33.13 42.18
N ALA A 9 -26.24 32.39 43.05
CA ALA A 9 -26.09 30.93 43.12
C ALA A 9 -26.77 30.22 41.94
N GLU A 10 -27.89 30.76 41.45
CA GLU A 10 -28.59 30.23 40.29
C GLU A 10 -27.83 30.52 38.97
N ALA A 11 -27.27 31.73 38.81
CA ALA A 11 -26.45 32.08 37.63
C ALA A 11 -25.11 31.34 37.55
N ALA A 12 -24.53 30.93 38.69
CA ALA A 12 -23.34 30.10 38.74
C ALA A 12 -23.64 28.64 38.34
N ASN A 13 -24.88 28.20 38.58
CA ASN A 13 -25.29 26.81 38.25
C ASN A 13 -25.68 26.63 36.78
N GLU A 14 -26.15 27.69 36.09
CA GLU A 14 -26.48 27.63 34.65
C GLU A 14 -25.24 27.58 33.76
N ARG A 15 -24.10 28.16 34.15
CA ARG A 15 -22.85 28.11 33.38
C ARG A 15 -22.13 26.76 33.45
N SER A 16 -22.51 25.90 34.40
CA SER A 16 -21.98 24.52 34.49
C SER A 16 -22.76 23.49 33.63
N ALA A 17 -23.82 23.91 32.96
CA ALA A 17 -24.76 23.03 32.25
C ALA A 17 -24.27 22.52 30.87
N LEU A 18 -23.06 22.90 30.44
CA LEU A 18 -22.45 22.39 29.20
C LEU A 18 -21.58 21.12 29.40
N LEU A 19 -21.50 20.63 30.62
CA LEU A 19 -20.89 19.33 30.93
C LEU A 19 -22.00 18.30 31.18
N PRO A 20 -21.93 17.08 30.69
CA PRO A 20 -22.91 16.05 31.02
C PRO A 20 -23.02 15.94 32.54
N ARG A 21 -24.21 16.22 33.10
CA ARG A 21 -24.51 16.03 34.52
C ARG A 21 -24.46 14.53 34.83
N PHE A 22 -23.32 14.03 35.21
CA PHE A 22 -23.15 12.67 35.74
C PHE A 22 -23.35 12.59 37.26
N LEU A 23 -23.80 13.68 37.91
CA LEU A 23 -24.06 13.71 39.34
C LEU A 23 -25.52 14.10 39.56
N GLY A 24 -26.40 13.11 39.66
CA GLY A 24 -27.71 13.27 40.22
C GLY A 24 -27.58 13.52 41.73
N SER A 25 -28.09 14.67 42.21
CA SER A 25 -28.22 15.00 43.63
C SER A 25 -29.21 14.05 44.31
N HIS A 26 -28.73 13.00 44.96
CA HIS A 26 -29.45 12.35 46.05
C HIS A 26 -28.59 12.50 47.31
N ARG A 27 -28.96 13.41 48.18
CA ARG A 27 -28.55 13.44 49.59
C ARG A 27 -29.11 12.17 50.25
N GLY A 28 -28.32 11.16 50.37
CA GLY A 28 -28.48 10.00 51.20
C GLY A 28 -27.06 9.48 51.44
N ASN A 29 -26.70 9.24 52.70
CA ASN A 29 -25.40 8.75 53.15
C ASN A 29 -24.93 7.54 52.35
N VAL A 30 -24.34 7.78 51.18
CA VAL A 30 -23.57 6.82 50.41
C VAL A 30 -22.12 7.10 50.77
N PRO A 31 -21.29 6.10 51.15
CA PRO A 31 -19.87 6.32 51.31
C PRO A 31 -19.35 6.87 50.00
N GLU A 32 -18.76 8.08 50.07
CA GLU A 32 -18.16 8.81 48.95
C GLU A 32 -16.89 8.09 48.52
N ASN A 33 -17.08 6.97 47.83
CA ASN A 33 -15.99 6.14 47.27
C ASN A 33 -16.09 6.19 45.75
N THR A 34 -15.97 7.40 45.21
CA THR A 34 -15.73 7.58 43.78
C THR A 34 -14.25 7.87 43.62
N ASP A 35 -13.50 6.90 43.07
CA ASP A 35 -12.12 7.05 42.58
C ASP A 35 -12.05 8.04 41.40
N THR A 36 -12.63 9.21 41.54
CA THR A 36 -12.63 10.29 40.56
C THR A 36 -11.60 11.34 40.96
N TYR A 37 -10.73 11.69 40.03
CA TYR A 37 -9.83 12.81 40.25
C TYR A 37 -10.62 14.09 40.55
N ALA A 38 -10.23 14.82 41.61
CA ALA A 38 -10.84 16.08 41.92
C ALA A 38 -10.74 17.05 40.71
N LEU A 39 -11.76 17.91 40.52
CA LEU A 39 -11.78 18.92 39.47
C LEU A 39 -10.82 20.07 39.80
N THR A 40 -9.52 19.78 39.75
CA THR A 40 -8.44 20.70 40.09
C THR A 40 -8.06 21.56 38.88
N PRO A 41 -7.39 22.71 39.11
CA PRO A 41 -6.83 23.51 38.00
C PRO A 41 -5.91 22.68 37.05
N LEU A 42 -5.13 21.75 37.62
CA LEU A 42 -4.28 20.84 36.87
C LEU A 42 -5.10 19.95 35.91
N PHE A 43 -6.21 19.39 36.38
CA PHE A 43 -7.12 18.60 35.58
C PHE A 43 -7.66 19.39 34.38
N TYR A 44 -8.14 20.62 34.59
CA TYR A 44 -8.64 21.47 33.51
C TYR A 44 -7.54 21.82 32.49
N TRP A 45 -6.33 22.11 32.97
CA TRP A 45 -5.19 22.39 32.12
C TRP A 45 -4.83 21.19 31.25
N ILE A 46 -4.70 19.97 31.82
CA ILE A 46 -4.42 18.75 31.10
C ILE A 46 -5.50 18.50 30.04
N ARG A 47 -6.76 18.60 30.40
CA ARG A 47 -7.88 18.40 29.48
C ARG A 47 -7.87 19.39 28.32
N SER A 48 -7.69 20.66 28.60
CA SER A 48 -7.62 21.72 27.57
C SER A 48 -6.47 21.48 26.61
N THR A 49 -5.29 21.15 27.14
CA THR A 49 -4.11 20.82 26.33
C THR A 49 -4.34 19.57 25.48
N SER A 50 -4.92 18.51 26.04
CA SER A 50 -5.22 17.28 25.31
C SER A 50 -6.26 17.51 24.19
N VAL A 51 -7.25 18.39 24.39
CA VAL A 51 -8.18 18.80 23.33
C VAL A 51 -7.45 19.56 22.23
N GLY A 52 -6.56 20.49 22.58
CA GLY A 52 -5.72 21.19 21.59
C GLY A 52 -4.86 20.24 20.77
N LEU A 53 -4.19 19.27 21.42
CA LEU A 53 -3.39 18.25 20.77
C LEU A 53 -4.24 17.33 19.85
N LEU A 54 -5.46 16.98 20.28
CA LEU A 54 -6.39 16.21 19.48
C LEU A 54 -6.79 16.96 18.20
N LEU A 55 -7.13 18.25 18.32
CA LEU A 55 -7.49 19.09 17.16
C LEU A 55 -6.32 19.18 16.17
N ILE A 56 -5.09 19.43 16.64
CA ILE A 56 -3.89 19.44 15.79
C ILE A 56 -3.72 18.09 15.10
N THR A 57 -3.88 16.99 15.84
CA THR A 57 -3.74 15.63 15.29
C THR A 57 -4.79 15.34 14.21
N ILE A 58 -6.05 15.77 14.41
CA ILE A 58 -7.12 15.63 13.42
C ILE A 58 -6.80 16.45 12.16
N ILE A 59 -6.35 17.69 12.30
CA ILE A 59 -5.97 18.54 11.16
C ILE A 59 -4.82 17.88 10.37
N CYS A 60 -3.78 17.39 11.05
CA CYS A 60 -2.69 16.67 10.41
C CYS A 60 -3.18 15.41 9.72
N HIS A 61 -4.08 14.64 10.34
CA HIS A 61 -4.67 13.43 9.77
C HIS A 61 -5.43 13.73 8.46
N LEU A 62 -6.29 14.76 8.45
CA LEU A 62 -7.02 15.17 7.25
C LEU A 62 -6.07 15.63 6.13
N PHE A 63 -5.01 16.36 6.49
CA PHE A 63 -3.99 16.80 5.55
C PHE A 63 -3.21 15.60 4.94
N LEU A 64 -2.90 14.59 5.74
CA LEU A 64 -2.27 13.36 5.28
C LEU A 64 -3.21 12.52 4.40
N LEU A 65 -4.50 12.47 4.72
CA LEU A 65 -5.50 11.82 3.85
C LEU A 65 -5.56 12.49 2.47
N LEU A 66 -5.53 13.82 2.43
CA LEU A 66 -5.49 14.57 1.16
C LEU A 66 -4.21 14.25 0.38
N ASN A 67 -3.07 14.12 1.06
CA ASN A 67 -1.78 13.83 0.44
C ASN A 67 -1.73 12.46 -0.27
N ILE A 68 -2.62 11.52 0.06
CA ILE A 68 -2.72 10.25 -0.68
C ILE A 68 -3.16 10.48 -2.13
N PHE A 69 -4.04 11.46 -2.37
CA PHE A 69 -4.63 11.75 -3.68
C PHE A 69 -3.90 12.86 -4.45
N ILE A 70 -3.30 13.79 -3.73
CA ILE A 70 -2.58 14.93 -4.30
C ILE A 70 -1.27 15.08 -3.52
N SER A 71 -0.17 14.74 -4.15
CA SER A 71 1.15 14.83 -3.49
C SER A 71 1.49 16.27 -3.15
N ILE A 72 1.59 16.54 -1.86
CA ILE A 72 1.96 17.84 -1.34
C ILE A 72 3.49 17.89 -1.27
N PRO A 73 4.16 18.88 -1.90
CA PRO A 73 5.64 18.92 -1.99
C PRO A 73 6.36 18.91 -0.64
N ILE A 74 5.66 19.28 0.44
CA ILE A 74 6.19 19.29 1.80
C ILE A 74 6.31 17.88 2.38
N ILE A 75 5.52 16.88 1.88
CA ILE A 75 5.55 15.48 2.34
C ILE A 75 6.32 14.65 1.29
N SER A 76 6.87 13.51 1.68
CA SER A 76 7.62 12.65 0.75
C SER A 76 6.74 12.16 -0.40
N HIS A 77 7.24 12.30 -1.64
CA HIS A 77 6.56 11.78 -2.84
C HIS A 77 6.71 10.26 -3.00
N LEU A 78 7.69 9.65 -2.32
CA LEU A 78 8.01 8.24 -2.42
C LEU A 78 7.17 7.38 -1.48
N SER A 79 6.57 8.01 -0.44
CA SER A 79 5.72 7.32 0.53
C SER A 79 4.34 7.00 -0.05
N PRO A 80 3.81 5.79 0.18
CA PRO A 80 2.40 5.49 -0.09
C PRO A 80 1.42 6.37 0.70
N GLY A 81 1.86 6.97 1.81
CA GLY A 81 1.08 7.88 2.65
C GLY A 81 0.21 7.19 3.71
N PHE A 82 0.02 5.88 3.65
CA PHE A 82 -0.90 5.19 4.57
C PHE A 82 -0.33 4.99 5.98
N MET A 83 0.98 4.82 6.11
CA MET A 83 1.62 4.65 7.42
C MET A 83 1.43 5.88 8.32
N PRO A 84 1.76 7.12 7.92
CA PRO A 84 1.55 8.30 8.75
C PRO A 84 0.06 8.53 9.05
N VAL A 85 -0.85 8.19 8.13
CA VAL A 85 -2.30 8.22 8.37
C VAL A 85 -2.71 7.26 9.49
N GLY A 86 -2.19 6.03 9.48
CA GLY A 86 -2.46 5.04 10.52
C GLY A 86 -1.99 5.50 11.91
N PHE A 87 -0.77 6.03 12.02
CA PHE A 87 -0.22 6.52 13.29
C PHE A 87 -0.93 7.79 13.80
N THR A 88 -1.32 8.71 12.92
CA THR A 88 -2.12 9.88 13.34
C THR A 88 -3.53 9.49 13.76
N ALA A 89 -4.16 8.50 13.12
CA ALA A 89 -5.44 7.95 13.57
C ALA A 89 -5.31 7.32 14.97
N LEU A 90 -4.28 6.50 15.20
CA LEU A 90 -4.01 5.91 16.51
C LEU A 90 -3.80 6.98 17.58
N ALA A 91 -3.00 8.01 17.32
CA ALA A 91 -2.77 9.13 18.22
C ALA A 91 -4.07 9.88 18.56
N ALA A 92 -4.93 10.14 17.55
CA ALA A 92 -6.21 10.80 17.75
C ALA A 92 -7.16 9.97 18.63
N ILE A 93 -7.22 8.66 18.42
CA ILE A 93 -8.06 7.75 19.21
C ILE A 93 -7.55 7.70 20.68
N LEU A 94 -6.23 7.60 20.88
CA LEU A 94 -5.64 7.59 22.21
C LEU A 94 -5.94 8.90 22.98
N LEU A 95 -5.79 10.06 22.35
CA LEU A 95 -6.12 11.36 22.94
C LEU A 95 -7.63 11.49 23.21
N ALA A 96 -8.48 11.03 22.29
CA ALA A 96 -9.93 11.01 22.49
C ALA A 96 -10.32 10.14 23.68
N MET A 97 -9.73 8.95 23.83
CA MET A 97 -9.91 8.09 24.99
C MET A 97 -9.51 8.80 26.29
N GLN A 98 -8.33 9.42 26.31
CA GLN A 98 -7.90 10.17 27.48
C GLN A 98 -8.94 11.23 27.88
N ILE A 99 -9.44 12.02 26.92
CA ILE A 99 -10.43 13.07 27.18
C ILE A 99 -11.76 12.50 27.69
N MET A 100 -12.17 11.32 27.19
CA MET A 100 -13.43 10.68 27.56
C MET A 100 -13.36 9.99 28.92
N PHE A 101 -12.25 9.35 29.27
CA PHE A 101 -12.10 8.47 30.43
C PHE A 101 -11.15 9.00 31.51
N VAL A 102 -10.66 10.24 31.38
CA VAL A 102 -9.69 10.83 32.31
C VAL A 102 -10.19 10.90 33.76
N TYR A 103 -11.52 10.83 33.99
CA TYR A 103 -12.13 10.94 35.33
C TYR A 103 -11.92 9.70 36.21
N SER A 104 -11.68 8.51 35.64
CA SER A 104 -11.45 7.30 36.42
C SER A 104 -10.61 6.30 35.63
N PRO A 105 -9.29 6.52 35.51
CA PRO A 105 -8.42 5.57 34.84
C PRO A 105 -8.29 4.32 35.71
N ASN A 106 -8.74 3.21 35.16
CA ASN A 106 -8.66 1.92 35.82
C ASN A 106 -7.22 1.39 35.79
N ALA A 107 -6.89 0.54 36.75
CA ALA A 107 -5.58 -0.11 36.78
C ALA A 107 -5.24 -0.84 35.46
N PRO A 108 -6.16 -1.60 34.82
CA PRO A 108 -5.92 -2.21 33.52
C PRO A 108 -5.63 -1.20 32.41
N GLU A 109 -6.37 -0.09 32.36
CA GLU A 109 -6.18 0.97 31.37
C GLU A 109 -4.80 1.63 31.49
N ARG A 110 -4.36 1.94 32.71
CA ARG A 110 -3.01 2.49 32.96
C ARG A 110 -1.91 1.52 32.49
N VAL A 111 -2.07 0.22 32.71
CA VAL A 111 -1.11 -0.80 32.26
C VAL A 111 -1.08 -0.85 30.74
N THR A 112 -2.25 -0.91 30.07
CA THR A 112 -2.33 -0.97 28.59
C THR A 112 -1.77 0.28 27.94
N GLN A 113 -2.01 1.48 28.50
CA GLN A 113 -1.43 2.73 27.99
C GLN A 113 0.10 2.75 28.06
N ARG A 114 0.69 2.22 29.15
CA ARG A 114 2.15 2.07 29.25
C ARG A 114 2.70 1.06 28.25
N ILE A 115 1.99 -0.05 28.02
CA ILE A 115 2.35 -1.04 27.01
C ILE A 115 2.30 -0.40 25.62
N ILE A 116 1.23 0.34 25.27
CA ILE A 116 1.12 1.05 23.99
C ILE A 116 2.27 2.03 23.81
N CYS A 117 2.58 2.83 24.85
CA CYS A 117 3.69 3.77 24.82
C CYS A 117 5.05 3.07 24.56
N PHE A 118 5.28 1.95 25.20
CA PHE A 118 6.49 1.14 25.00
C PHE A 118 6.55 0.56 23.58
N LEU A 119 5.45 0.03 23.06
CA LEU A 119 5.38 -0.49 21.68
C LEU A 119 5.63 0.61 20.66
N LEU A 120 5.04 1.80 20.83
CA LEU A 120 5.28 2.95 19.96
C LEU A 120 6.73 3.46 20.04
N ALA A 121 7.38 3.35 21.19
CA ALA A 121 8.82 3.63 21.29
C ALA A 121 9.65 2.65 20.43
N ILE A 122 9.26 1.37 20.40
CA ILE A 122 9.89 0.39 19.52
C ILE A 122 9.59 0.70 18.05
N ASP A 123 8.36 1.10 17.70
CA ASP A 123 8.02 1.54 16.34
C ASP A 123 8.93 2.67 15.85
N VAL A 124 9.16 3.67 16.71
CA VAL A 124 10.11 4.77 16.44
C VAL A 124 11.51 4.23 16.19
N LEU A 125 12.01 3.32 17.04
CA LEU A 125 13.33 2.72 16.85
C LEU A 125 13.43 1.94 15.53
N VAL A 126 12.44 1.11 15.20
CA VAL A 126 12.41 0.33 13.94
C VAL A 126 12.48 1.26 12.72
N VAL A 127 11.69 2.33 12.72
CA VAL A 127 11.65 3.29 11.62
C VAL A 127 12.98 4.05 11.48
N PHE A 128 13.56 4.51 12.59
CA PHE A 128 14.80 5.27 12.56
C PHE A 128 16.06 4.41 12.34
N LEU A 129 16.04 3.14 12.74
CA LEU A 129 17.15 2.22 12.52
C LEU A 129 17.13 1.60 11.10
N SER A 130 15.96 1.49 10.45
CA SER A 130 15.84 0.92 9.12
C SER A 130 16.13 1.95 8.01
N PRO A 131 17.26 1.84 7.26
CA PRO A 131 17.55 2.74 6.15
C PRO A 131 16.49 2.68 5.05
N ILE A 132 15.92 1.51 4.83
CA ILE A 132 14.89 1.25 3.82
C ILE A 132 13.60 2.01 4.15
N LEU A 133 13.13 1.94 5.39
CA LEU A 133 11.93 2.67 5.81
C LEU A 133 12.17 4.19 5.76
N ARG A 134 13.36 4.65 6.18
CA ARG A 134 13.73 6.07 6.08
C ARG A 134 13.74 6.56 4.63
N HIS A 135 14.25 5.77 3.70
CA HIS A 135 14.26 6.14 2.27
C HIS A 135 12.85 6.17 1.68
N ARG A 136 12.07 5.10 1.87
CA ARG A 136 10.74 4.94 1.25
C ARG A 136 9.70 5.88 1.83
N GLU A 137 9.65 6.03 3.15
CA GLU A 137 8.65 6.88 3.81
C GLU A 137 9.11 8.34 3.90
N GLY A 138 10.40 8.58 3.88
CA GLY A 138 10.98 9.90 4.09
C GLY A 138 10.91 10.34 5.57
N TRP A 139 11.77 11.26 5.97
CA TRP A 139 11.86 11.70 7.36
C TRP A 139 10.59 12.42 7.86
N ARG A 140 9.87 13.11 6.98
CA ARG A 140 8.65 13.84 7.32
C ARG A 140 7.48 12.91 7.64
N SER A 141 7.29 11.85 6.86
CA SER A 141 6.31 10.80 7.15
C SER A 141 6.66 10.07 8.45
N ASN A 142 7.94 9.82 8.69
CA ASN A 142 8.42 9.17 9.90
C ASN A 142 8.24 10.03 11.15
N ALA A 143 8.18 11.36 11.02
CA ALA A 143 7.86 12.26 12.13
C ALA A 143 6.45 11.99 12.72
N PHE A 144 5.50 11.44 11.95
CA PHE A 144 4.18 11.11 12.47
C PHE A 144 4.17 9.83 13.32
N VAL A 145 5.14 8.93 13.14
CA VAL A 145 5.36 7.80 14.08
C VAL A 145 5.85 8.36 15.42
N LEU A 146 6.82 9.27 15.38
CA LEU A 146 7.30 9.98 16.57
C LEU A 146 6.16 10.79 17.23
N TRP A 147 5.30 11.43 16.44
CA TRP A 147 4.13 12.16 16.96
C TRP A 147 3.21 11.23 17.76
N ALA A 148 2.87 10.06 17.23
CA ALA A 148 2.03 9.09 17.93
C ALA A 148 2.67 8.62 19.24
N PHE A 149 3.97 8.38 19.26
CA PHE A 149 4.71 8.08 20.48
C PHE A 149 4.65 9.23 21.49
N LEU A 150 4.89 10.48 21.06
CA LEU A 150 4.82 11.65 21.94
C LEU A 150 3.42 11.87 22.53
N MET A 151 2.36 11.61 21.75
CA MET A 151 0.98 11.69 22.25
C MET A 151 0.70 10.59 23.29
N SER A 152 1.17 9.37 23.05
CA SER A 152 1.06 8.28 24.03
C SER A 152 1.88 8.58 25.31
N LEU A 153 3.08 9.13 25.15
CA LEU A 153 3.91 9.56 26.28
C LEU A 153 3.25 10.69 27.10
N TRP A 154 2.63 11.66 26.41
CA TRP A 154 1.82 12.70 27.05
C TRP A 154 0.73 12.10 27.93
N ILE A 155 -0.01 11.11 27.41
CA ILE A 155 -1.06 10.41 28.15
C ILE A 155 -0.50 9.75 29.41
N VAL A 156 0.61 9.04 29.30
CA VAL A 156 1.26 8.35 30.44
C VAL A 156 1.74 9.35 31.48
N ILE A 157 2.37 10.46 31.06
CA ILE A 157 2.88 11.49 31.98
C ILE A 157 1.71 12.17 32.74
N THR A 158 0.67 12.57 32.02
CA THR A 158 -0.48 13.24 32.60
C THR A 158 -1.28 12.34 33.55
N ASP A 159 -1.40 11.04 33.21
CA ASP A 159 -1.98 10.06 34.14
C ASP A 159 -1.15 9.92 35.42
N LEU A 160 0.17 9.87 35.31
CA LEU A 160 1.05 9.83 36.47
C LEU A 160 0.95 11.10 37.34
N MET A 161 0.83 12.26 36.72
CA MET A 161 0.67 13.53 37.46
C MET A 161 -0.66 13.56 38.22
N LEU A 162 -1.77 13.20 37.57
CA LEU A 162 -3.09 13.15 38.20
C LEU A 162 -3.14 12.10 39.32
N PHE A 163 -2.52 10.94 39.10
CA PHE A 163 -2.47 9.88 40.11
C PHE A 163 -1.65 10.28 41.35
N ARG A 164 -0.52 10.98 41.15
CA ARG A 164 0.27 11.52 42.29
C ARG A 164 -0.53 12.53 43.10
N GLN A 165 -1.19 13.48 42.42
CA GLN A 165 -2.05 14.48 43.09
C GLN A 165 -3.17 13.80 43.89
N TYR A 166 -3.85 12.81 43.29
CA TYR A 166 -4.91 12.05 43.96
C TYR A 166 -4.39 11.32 45.22
N LYS A 167 -3.17 10.74 45.16
CA LYS A 167 -2.56 10.08 46.30
C LYS A 167 -2.17 11.04 47.42
N GLU A 168 -1.73 12.26 47.08
CA GLU A 168 -1.41 13.31 48.04
C GLU A 168 -2.68 13.84 48.76
N GLU A 169 -3.79 13.92 48.04
CA GLU A 169 -5.08 14.35 48.60
C GLU A 169 -5.76 13.25 49.44
N HIS A 170 -5.39 11.96 49.22
CA HIS A 170 -5.96 10.80 49.91
C HIS A 170 -4.85 9.94 50.54
N PRO A 171 -4.25 10.35 51.67
CA PRO A 171 -3.10 9.64 52.27
C PRO A 171 -3.42 8.20 52.70
N ASP A 172 -4.69 7.89 52.97
CA ASP A 172 -5.14 6.52 53.31
C ASP A 172 -5.33 5.59 52.10
N TYR A 173 -5.04 6.08 50.87
CA TYR A 173 -5.25 5.31 49.62
C TYR A 173 -4.58 3.96 49.63
N ASP A 174 -3.31 3.87 50.08
CA ASP A 174 -2.57 2.60 50.12
C ASP A 174 -3.20 1.61 51.12
N ALA A 175 -3.73 2.08 52.24
CA ALA A 175 -4.43 1.23 53.21
C ALA A 175 -5.78 0.73 52.69
N ILE A 176 -6.48 1.57 51.93
CA ILE A 176 -7.76 1.21 51.28
C ILE A 176 -7.51 0.29 50.10
N ALA A 177 -6.50 0.54 49.27
CA ALA A 177 -6.13 -0.29 48.13
C ALA A 177 -5.70 -1.70 48.57
N HIS A 178 -4.95 -1.83 49.67
CA HIS A 178 -4.62 -3.15 50.23
C HIS A 178 -5.81 -3.88 50.84
N ARG A 179 -6.83 -3.18 51.36
CA ARG A 179 -8.07 -3.80 51.83
C ARG A 179 -9.05 -4.13 50.71
N GLY A 180 -9.04 -3.37 49.60
CA GLY A 180 -9.99 -3.47 48.48
C GLY A 180 -9.70 -4.60 47.51
N TYR A 181 -8.60 -5.36 47.66
CA TYR A 181 -8.35 -6.56 46.82
C TYR A 181 -9.29 -7.73 47.13
N TYR A 182 -10.10 -7.66 48.16
CA TYR A 182 -11.26 -8.52 48.27
C TYR A 182 -12.39 -7.95 47.40
N TRP A 183 -12.44 -8.36 46.16
CA TRP A 183 -13.57 -8.17 45.27
C TRP A 183 -14.83 -8.66 46.00
N SER A 184 -15.56 -7.75 46.58
CA SER A 184 -16.93 -8.01 47.01
C SER A 184 -17.75 -8.14 45.73
N TRP A 185 -17.90 -9.36 45.28
CA TRP A 185 -18.79 -9.75 44.18
C TRP A 185 -20.25 -9.56 44.62
N SER A 186 -20.67 -8.35 44.78
CA SER A 186 -22.06 -8.01 44.95
C SER A 186 -22.51 -7.14 43.76
N PRO A 187 -22.99 -7.78 42.65
CA PRO A 187 -23.41 -7.05 41.43
C PRO A 187 -24.57 -6.09 41.65
N SER A 188 -25.27 -6.19 42.77
CA SER A 188 -26.50 -5.45 43.04
C SER A 188 -26.31 -3.99 43.38
N THR A 189 -25.08 -3.51 43.64
CA THR A 189 -24.80 -2.14 44.08
C THR A 189 -24.04 -1.28 43.06
N TRP A 190 -23.67 -1.84 41.90
CA TRP A 190 -22.89 -1.10 40.90
C TRP A 190 -23.82 -0.32 39.96
N PRO A 191 -23.63 1.00 39.83
CA PRO A 191 -24.37 1.77 38.84
C PRO A 191 -23.96 1.30 37.44
N TRP A 192 -24.89 0.73 36.69
CA TRP A 192 -24.69 0.13 35.36
C TRP A 192 -23.89 1.02 34.39
N ARG A 193 -23.99 2.35 34.56
CA ARG A 193 -23.23 3.32 33.76
C ARG A 193 -21.73 3.29 34.05
N GLN A 194 -21.32 3.11 35.31
CA GLN A 194 -19.89 3.00 35.67
C GLN A 194 -19.32 1.69 35.18
N VAL A 195 -20.02 0.57 35.37
CA VAL A 195 -19.63 -0.74 34.84
C VAL A 195 -19.50 -0.70 33.32
N GLY A 196 -20.47 -0.08 32.63
CA GLY A 196 -20.45 0.08 31.19
C GLY A 196 -19.26 0.92 30.71
N SER A 197 -18.93 2.02 31.38
CA SER A 197 -17.78 2.85 31.05
C SER A 197 -16.46 2.11 31.27
N LEU A 198 -16.33 1.38 32.40
CA LEU A 198 -15.15 0.59 32.74
C LEU A 198 -14.90 -0.54 31.75
N THR A 199 -15.94 -1.28 31.39
CA THR A 199 -15.83 -2.36 30.42
C THR A 199 -15.52 -1.82 29.02
N ALA A 200 -16.15 -0.73 28.60
CA ALA A 200 -15.90 -0.10 27.30
C ALA A 200 -14.46 0.42 27.18
N SER A 201 -13.95 1.13 28.19
CA SER A 201 -12.57 1.64 28.18
C SER A 201 -11.54 0.49 28.18
N THR A 202 -11.78 -0.56 28.96
CA THR A 202 -10.90 -1.73 29.00
C THR A 202 -10.89 -2.47 27.65
N ILE A 203 -12.05 -2.73 27.08
CA ILE A 203 -12.17 -3.39 25.76
C ILE A 203 -11.46 -2.54 24.70
N LEU A 204 -11.70 -1.24 24.67
CA LEU A 204 -11.08 -0.34 23.71
C LEU A 204 -9.55 -0.28 23.88
N SER A 205 -9.05 -0.24 25.11
CA SER A 205 -7.62 -0.27 25.42
C SER A 205 -6.96 -1.58 24.95
N VAL A 206 -7.62 -2.73 25.13
CA VAL A 206 -7.14 -4.03 24.63
C VAL A 206 -7.12 -4.03 23.11
N ILE A 207 -8.16 -3.55 22.45
CA ILE A 207 -8.21 -3.44 20.98
C ILE A 207 -7.06 -2.56 20.49
N LEU A 208 -6.84 -1.39 21.07
CA LEU A 208 -5.75 -0.49 20.67
C LEU A 208 -4.38 -1.11 20.90
N THR A 209 -4.20 -1.87 21.99
CA THR A 209 -2.95 -2.61 22.22
C THR A 209 -2.71 -3.64 21.11
N ILE A 210 -3.73 -4.41 20.72
CA ILE A 210 -3.65 -5.37 19.62
C ILE A 210 -3.31 -4.66 18.30
N LEU A 211 -3.99 -3.55 18.00
CA LEU A 211 -3.70 -2.77 16.79
C LEU A 211 -2.27 -2.22 16.78
N THR A 212 -1.76 -1.76 17.93
CA THR A 212 -0.36 -1.28 18.04
C THR A 212 0.64 -2.43 17.85
N ILE A 213 0.35 -3.63 18.36
CA ILE A 213 1.17 -4.82 18.08
C ILE A 213 1.17 -5.13 16.58
N HIS A 214 0.01 -5.06 15.92
CA HIS A 214 -0.09 -5.28 14.48
C HIS A 214 0.73 -4.25 13.68
N THR A 215 0.71 -2.96 14.06
CA THR A 215 1.54 -1.94 13.40
C THR A 215 3.03 -2.24 13.57
N LEU A 216 3.47 -2.61 14.77
CA LEU A 216 4.86 -2.98 15.03
C LEU A 216 5.32 -4.17 14.18
N VAL A 217 4.56 -5.27 14.20
CA VAL A 217 4.88 -6.46 13.38
C VAL A 217 4.93 -6.09 11.90
N THR A 218 3.99 -5.26 11.44
CA THR A 218 3.97 -4.81 10.05
C THR A 218 5.18 -3.96 9.69
N LEU A 219 5.63 -3.05 10.56
CA LEU A 219 6.84 -2.25 10.33
C LEU A 219 8.09 -3.14 10.26
N ILE A 220 8.22 -4.10 11.16
CA ILE A 220 9.34 -5.06 11.13
C ILE A 220 9.31 -5.86 9.83
N MET A 221 8.15 -6.38 9.42
CA MET A 221 8.01 -7.10 8.15
C MET A 221 8.33 -6.21 6.94
N ARG A 222 7.91 -4.95 6.95
CA ARG A 222 8.23 -3.99 5.87
C ARG A 222 9.72 -3.68 5.79
N ALA A 223 10.39 -3.51 6.94
CA ALA A 223 11.84 -3.34 7.01
C ALA A 223 12.56 -4.58 6.46
N TYR A 224 12.12 -5.76 6.88
CA TYR A 224 12.67 -7.04 6.41
C TYR A 224 12.43 -7.25 4.90
N ASP A 225 11.19 -7.07 4.42
CA ASP A 225 10.83 -7.23 3.01
C ASP A 225 11.59 -6.20 2.13
N GLY A 226 11.68 -4.95 2.60
CA GLY A 226 12.38 -3.89 1.90
C GLY A 226 13.89 -4.09 1.76
N ALA A 227 14.50 -4.85 2.68
CA ALA A 227 15.91 -5.21 2.64
C ALA A 227 16.23 -6.37 1.66
N LEU A 228 15.23 -6.90 0.92
CA LEU A 228 15.49 -7.84 -0.17
C LEU A 228 16.22 -7.14 -1.29
N SER A 229 17.41 -7.64 -1.63
CA SER A 229 18.20 -7.09 -2.74
C SER A 229 17.45 -7.18 -4.06
N ALA A 230 17.44 -6.09 -4.80
CA ALA A 230 16.91 -6.09 -6.15
C ALA A 230 17.86 -6.85 -7.08
N PRO A 231 17.38 -7.76 -7.92
CA PRO A 231 18.15 -8.21 -9.07
C PRO A 231 18.29 -7.04 -10.05
N GLY A 232 19.33 -7.01 -10.87
CA GLY A 232 19.58 -5.88 -11.77
C GLY A 232 19.96 -4.60 -11.01
N GLN A 233 19.43 -3.47 -11.43
CA GLN A 233 19.77 -2.16 -10.88
C GLN A 233 18.54 -1.28 -10.60
N LEU A 234 18.72 -0.31 -9.70
CA LEU A 234 17.76 0.73 -9.35
C LEU A 234 18.26 2.07 -9.87
N TYR A 235 17.60 2.60 -10.89
CA TYR A 235 17.96 3.89 -11.51
C TYR A 235 17.15 5.01 -10.86
N THR A 236 17.84 6.03 -10.37
CA THR A 236 17.17 7.18 -9.73
C THR A 236 16.81 8.21 -10.78
N VAL A 237 15.51 8.42 -10.97
CA VAL A 237 14.98 9.41 -11.91
C VAL A 237 15.10 10.81 -11.33
N THR A 238 15.59 11.75 -12.13
CA THR A 238 16.05 13.07 -11.69
C THR A 238 14.95 13.90 -11.05
N ASP A 239 13.79 14.01 -11.69
CA ASP A 239 12.71 14.89 -11.23
C ASP A 239 11.99 14.35 -9.98
N SER A 240 11.66 13.08 -9.97
CA SER A 240 10.90 12.47 -8.87
C SER A 240 11.78 11.95 -7.74
N LYS A 241 13.09 11.77 -7.96
CA LYS A 241 14.03 11.07 -7.06
C LYS A 241 13.58 9.64 -6.73
N ALA A 242 12.59 9.11 -7.47
CA ALA A 242 12.15 7.74 -7.35
C ALA A 242 13.13 6.80 -8.04
N ARG A 243 13.33 5.63 -7.47
CA ARG A 243 14.14 4.59 -8.08
C ARG A 243 13.25 3.67 -8.89
N VAL A 244 13.62 3.46 -10.14
CA VAL A 244 12.99 2.51 -11.06
C VAL A 244 13.85 1.27 -11.16
N HIS A 245 13.28 0.11 -10.91
CA HIS A 245 13.96 -1.17 -11.06
C HIS A 245 13.97 -1.58 -12.53
N LEU A 246 15.16 -1.87 -13.04
CA LEU A 246 15.39 -2.39 -14.37
C LEU A 246 16.42 -3.51 -14.29
N GLU A 247 16.13 -4.62 -14.95
CA GLU A 247 17.00 -5.78 -15.02
C GLU A 247 17.07 -6.26 -16.46
N CYS A 248 18.27 -6.38 -17.01
CA CYS A 248 18.50 -6.82 -18.37
C CYS A 248 19.38 -8.08 -18.40
N PHE A 249 19.02 -9.02 -19.26
CA PHE A 249 19.73 -10.27 -19.49
C PHE A 249 20.20 -10.34 -20.96
N GLY A 250 21.17 -11.19 -21.23
CA GLY A 250 21.74 -11.36 -22.57
C GLY A 250 22.89 -10.40 -22.85
N SER A 251 23.59 -10.64 -23.95
CA SER A 251 24.83 -9.94 -24.28
C SER A 251 24.59 -8.53 -24.82
N SER A 252 25.29 -7.55 -24.25
CA SER A 252 25.29 -6.16 -24.70
C SER A 252 26.29 -5.88 -25.84
N SER A 253 26.99 -6.91 -26.36
CA SER A 253 28.25 -6.72 -27.11
C SER A 253 28.13 -6.33 -28.58
N SER A 254 26.92 -6.08 -29.13
CA SER A 254 26.80 -5.59 -30.51
C SER A 254 25.79 -4.46 -30.65
N ASN A 255 26.20 -3.39 -31.33
CA ASN A 255 25.46 -2.13 -31.51
C ASN A 255 24.11 -2.21 -32.27
N ASN A 256 23.57 -3.39 -32.56
CA ASN A 256 22.36 -3.53 -33.39
C ASN A 256 21.41 -4.63 -32.90
N LYS A 257 21.48 -5.07 -31.65
CA LYS A 257 20.62 -6.15 -31.14
C LYS A 257 19.28 -5.62 -30.67
N THR A 258 18.21 -6.33 -31.06
CA THR A 258 16.85 -6.04 -30.61
C THR A 258 16.74 -6.29 -29.11
N THR A 259 16.23 -5.31 -28.38
CA THR A 259 15.92 -5.43 -26.97
C THR A 259 14.45 -5.80 -26.80
N VAL A 260 14.19 -6.91 -26.13
CA VAL A 260 12.84 -7.29 -25.70
C VAL A 260 12.56 -6.59 -24.39
N LEU A 261 11.60 -5.66 -24.37
CA LEU A 261 11.18 -4.94 -23.17
C LEU A 261 9.87 -5.51 -22.66
N VAL A 262 9.90 -6.04 -21.43
CA VAL A 262 8.77 -6.75 -20.83
C VAL A 262 8.08 -5.92 -19.78
N GLU A 263 6.77 -5.74 -19.93
CA GLU A 263 5.89 -5.08 -18.97
C GLU A 263 4.93 -6.05 -18.30
N GLY A 264 4.96 -6.04 -16.96
CA GLY A 264 4.09 -6.89 -16.14
C GLY A 264 2.64 -6.41 -16.07
N GLY A 265 1.77 -7.32 -15.66
CA GLY A 265 0.34 -7.10 -15.47
C GLY A 265 -0.01 -6.44 -14.11
N GLU A 266 -0.81 -7.16 -13.32
CA GLU A 266 -1.37 -6.62 -12.07
C GLU A 266 -0.38 -6.53 -10.90
N VAL A 267 0.73 -7.26 -10.97
CA VAL A 267 1.81 -7.31 -9.98
C VAL A 267 3.15 -6.98 -10.64
N SER A 268 4.27 -7.28 -9.98
CA SER A 268 5.60 -7.18 -10.58
C SER A 268 5.73 -8.05 -11.85
N VAL A 269 6.64 -7.69 -12.72
CA VAL A 269 6.98 -8.44 -13.94
C VAL A 269 7.63 -9.82 -13.67
N HIS A 270 8.06 -10.08 -12.43
CA HIS A 270 8.89 -11.23 -12.06
C HIS A 270 8.31 -12.61 -12.42
N PRO A 271 7.02 -12.92 -12.19
CA PRO A 271 6.48 -14.23 -12.59
C PRO A 271 6.59 -14.48 -14.09
N PHE A 272 6.42 -13.44 -14.89
CA PHE A 272 6.59 -13.53 -16.35
C PHE A 272 8.06 -13.68 -16.76
N LYS A 273 8.95 -12.94 -16.07
CA LYS A 273 10.38 -13.05 -16.22
C LYS A 273 10.89 -14.46 -15.96
N GLU A 274 10.50 -15.08 -14.85
CA GLU A 274 10.95 -16.43 -14.48
C GLU A 274 10.60 -17.45 -15.57
N TRP A 275 9.37 -17.37 -16.11
CA TRP A 275 8.97 -18.20 -17.22
C TRP A 275 9.85 -17.96 -18.47
N LEU A 276 10.09 -16.69 -18.84
CA LEU A 276 10.88 -16.34 -20.03
C LEU A 276 12.32 -16.83 -19.93
N LEU A 277 12.95 -16.75 -18.75
CA LEU A 277 14.31 -17.21 -18.51
C LEU A 277 14.44 -18.74 -18.52
N ASN A 278 13.47 -19.44 -17.97
CA ASN A 278 13.47 -20.89 -17.97
C ASN A 278 13.47 -21.45 -19.41
N LEU A 279 12.81 -20.79 -20.35
CA LEU A 279 12.83 -21.16 -21.75
C LEU A 279 14.16 -20.84 -22.45
N GLN A 280 14.88 -19.77 -22.04
CA GLN A 280 16.22 -19.49 -22.58
C GLN A 280 17.27 -20.53 -22.15
N HIS A 281 17.11 -21.09 -20.92
CA HIS A 281 18.06 -22.05 -20.37
C HIS A 281 17.79 -23.52 -20.76
N THR A 282 16.57 -23.85 -21.16
CA THR A 282 16.20 -25.23 -21.51
C THR A 282 16.63 -25.61 -22.94
N SER A 283 17.11 -24.65 -23.72
CA SER A 283 17.33 -24.86 -25.18
C SER A 283 18.69 -25.39 -25.63
N PRO A 284 19.85 -25.21 -24.94
CA PRO A 284 21.11 -25.70 -25.51
C PRO A 284 21.24 -27.22 -25.52
N ASP A 285 20.80 -27.87 -24.44
CA ASP A 285 21.02 -29.32 -24.28
C ASP A 285 20.02 -30.16 -25.11
N LEU A 286 18.77 -29.71 -25.20
CA LEU A 286 17.76 -30.36 -26.06
C LEU A 286 18.06 -30.18 -27.56
N TYR A 287 18.79 -29.13 -27.93
CA TYR A 287 19.18 -28.89 -29.33
C TYR A 287 20.32 -29.82 -29.79
N GLU A 288 21.24 -30.22 -28.90
CA GLU A 288 22.27 -31.21 -29.22
C GLU A 288 21.70 -32.64 -29.24
N GLU A 289 20.79 -32.98 -28.32
CA GLU A 289 20.16 -34.31 -28.23
C GLU A 289 19.18 -34.56 -29.38
N SER A 290 18.56 -33.52 -29.96
CA SER A 290 17.67 -33.65 -31.13
C SER A 290 18.39 -33.80 -32.45
N LYS A 291 19.69 -33.49 -32.54
CA LYS A 291 20.51 -33.75 -33.76
C LYS A 291 20.78 -35.20 -34.01
N ASP A 292 20.71 -36.05 -33.01
CA ASP A 292 21.00 -37.49 -33.14
C ASP A 292 19.75 -38.35 -33.49
N PHE A 293 18.56 -37.72 -33.59
CA PHE A 293 17.34 -38.42 -34.01
C PHE A 293 17.04 -38.10 -35.48
N GLU A 294 17.56 -38.95 -36.38
CA GLU A 294 17.18 -38.95 -37.79
C GLU A 294 15.68 -39.21 -37.94
N GLY A 295 14.89 -38.17 -38.16
CA GLY A 295 13.47 -38.28 -38.42
C GLY A 295 12.59 -37.07 -38.09
N TYR A 296 13.08 -36.09 -37.37
CA TYR A 296 12.38 -34.82 -37.16
C TYR A 296 13.16 -33.68 -37.84
N GLU A 297 13.02 -33.62 -39.15
CA GLU A 297 13.30 -32.42 -39.91
C GLU A 297 12.16 -31.46 -39.63
N ASN A 298 12.36 -30.57 -38.67
CA ASN A 298 11.81 -29.21 -38.57
C ASN A 298 11.71 -28.69 -37.12
N ASP A 299 12.51 -27.65 -36.84
CA ASP A 299 12.10 -26.44 -36.16
C ASP A 299 11.99 -26.44 -34.62
N VAL A 300 12.92 -27.07 -33.91
CA VAL A 300 13.21 -26.57 -32.55
C VAL A 300 14.37 -25.57 -32.64
N LYS A 301 14.17 -24.47 -33.35
CA LYS A 301 15.01 -23.29 -33.15
C LYS A 301 14.67 -22.71 -31.77
N PRO A 302 15.67 -22.39 -30.93
CA PRO A 302 15.39 -21.62 -29.73
C PRO A 302 14.66 -20.35 -30.19
N TYR A 303 13.43 -20.13 -29.71
CA TYR A 303 12.60 -19.00 -30.13
C TYR A 303 13.30 -17.66 -29.86
N LEU A 304 14.24 -17.62 -28.91
CA LEU A 304 15.12 -16.50 -28.65
C LEU A 304 16.58 -16.96 -28.67
N SER A 305 17.39 -16.31 -29.47
CA SER A 305 18.85 -16.47 -29.37
C SER A 305 19.31 -16.13 -27.95
N PRO A 306 20.25 -16.92 -27.37
CA PRO A 306 20.89 -16.59 -26.11
C PRO A 306 21.50 -15.16 -26.07
N ASP A 307 21.79 -14.63 -27.25
CA ASP A 307 22.28 -13.26 -27.41
C ASP A 307 21.19 -12.19 -27.45
N THR A 308 19.89 -12.55 -27.44
CA THR A 308 18.82 -11.56 -27.43
C THR A 308 18.78 -10.87 -26.07
N ARG A 309 18.89 -9.53 -26.07
CA ARG A 309 18.78 -8.75 -24.84
C ARG A 309 17.32 -8.70 -24.39
N VAL A 310 17.05 -9.13 -23.18
CA VAL A 310 15.74 -9.06 -22.55
C VAL A 310 15.82 -8.15 -21.34
N CYS A 311 15.01 -7.11 -21.29
CA CYS A 311 14.93 -6.20 -20.18
C CYS A 311 13.53 -6.27 -19.54
N VAL A 312 13.49 -6.38 -18.23
CA VAL A 312 12.27 -6.35 -17.42
C VAL A 312 12.34 -5.19 -16.44
N TRP A 313 11.21 -4.58 -16.18
CA TRP A 313 11.15 -3.46 -15.26
C TRP A 313 9.89 -3.51 -14.38
N ASP A 314 9.96 -2.90 -13.23
CA ASP A 314 8.82 -2.77 -12.33
C ASP A 314 8.24 -1.35 -12.39
N ARG A 315 6.92 -1.26 -12.61
CA ARG A 315 6.20 0.02 -12.54
C ARG A 315 6.28 0.61 -11.13
N PRO A 316 6.11 1.93 -10.97
CA PRO A 316 6.12 2.58 -9.67
C PRO A 316 5.24 1.89 -8.64
N GLY A 317 5.81 1.58 -7.46
CA GLY A 317 5.14 0.87 -6.36
C GLY A 317 5.03 -0.65 -6.52
N MET A 318 5.44 -1.21 -7.64
CA MET A 318 5.54 -2.65 -7.86
C MET A 318 6.96 -3.15 -7.57
N GLY A 319 7.11 -4.42 -7.26
CA GLY A 319 8.41 -5.07 -7.05
C GLY A 319 9.38 -4.23 -6.22
N TRP A 320 10.49 -3.83 -6.83
CA TRP A 320 11.52 -3.01 -6.18
C TRP A 320 11.42 -1.51 -6.50
N SER A 321 10.65 -1.09 -7.52
CA SER A 321 10.47 0.33 -7.87
C SER A 321 9.78 1.12 -6.78
N ASP A 322 10.25 2.34 -6.50
CA ASP A 322 9.62 3.22 -5.52
C ASP A 322 8.26 3.74 -6.01
N ASN A 323 7.39 4.20 -5.12
CA ASN A 323 6.21 4.96 -5.51
C ASN A 323 6.61 6.34 -6.04
N ILE A 324 5.68 7.00 -6.72
CA ILE A 324 5.83 8.37 -7.21
C ILE A 324 4.70 9.25 -6.71
N GLY A 325 4.83 10.56 -6.92
CA GLY A 325 3.82 11.52 -6.50
C GLY A 325 2.49 11.38 -7.23
N SER A 326 1.42 11.76 -6.55
CA SER A 326 0.05 11.79 -7.08
C SER A 326 -0.30 13.16 -7.65
N PRO A 327 -1.11 13.22 -8.72
CA PRO A 327 -1.55 12.11 -9.55
C PRO A 327 -0.47 11.69 -10.56
N SER A 328 -0.39 10.41 -10.88
CA SER A 328 0.52 9.86 -11.88
C SER A 328 -0.23 9.20 -13.04
N SER A 329 -0.06 9.73 -14.25
CA SER A 329 -0.62 9.14 -15.47
C SER A 329 0.33 8.12 -16.09
N VAL A 330 -0.19 7.36 -17.06
CA VAL A 330 0.63 6.43 -17.85
C VAL A 330 1.79 7.14 -18.53
N GLY A 331 1.56 8.36 -19.04
CA GLY A 331 2.59 9.17 -19.66
C GLY A 331 3.74 9.48 -18.70
N ILE A 332 3.45 9.94 -17.49
CA ILE A 332 4.45 10.21 -16.46
C ILE A 332 5.27 8.94 -16.17
N VAL A 333 4.60 7.79 -16.05
CA VAL A 333 5.28 6.52 -15.80
C VAL A 333 6.20 6.12 -16.95
N MET A 334 5.82 6.42 -18.21
CA MET A 334 6.66 6.16 -19.38
C MET A 334 7.86 7.10 -19.46
N ASP A 335 7.74 8.34 -18.99
CA ASP A 335 8.89 9.25 -18.87
C ASP A 335 9.94 8.69 -17.89
N LEU A 336 9.50 8.14 -16.76
CA LEU A 336 10.38 7.49 -15.79
C LEU A 336 11.12 6.29 -16.40
N LEU A 337 10.39 5.44 -17.15
CA LEU A 337 11.00 4.29 -17.83
C LEU A 337 12.01 4.74 -18.88
N THR A 338 11.67 5.73 -19.70
CA THR A 338 12.57 6.27 -20.73
C THR A 338 13.87 6.80 -20.11
N GLU A 339 13.78 7.55 -19.01
CA GLU A 339 14.95 8.03 -18.28
C GLU A 339 15.77 6.88 -17.67
N ALA A 340 15.13 5.87 -17.09
CA ALA A 340 15.82 4.71 -16.53
C ALA A 340 16.54 3.90 -17.62
N LEU A 341 15.93 3.72 -18.80
CA LEU A 341 16.55 3.06 -19.95
C LEU A 341 17.77 3.87 -20.45
N ALA A 342 17.66 5.19 -20.53
CA ALA A 342 18.77 6.07 -20.91
C ALA A 342 19.94 5.97 -19.92
N GLN A 343 19.66 5.98 -18.59
CA GLN A 343 20.70 5.82 -17.57
C GLN A 343 21.35 4.42 -17.59
N ALA A 344 20.60 3.40 -18.04
CA ALA A 344 21.06 2.02 -18.17
C ALA A 344 21.84 1.75 -19.47
N ASP A 345 21.97 2.75 -20.36
CA ASP A 345 22.50 2.61 -21.73
C ASP A 345 21.77 1.49 -22.52
N VAL A 346 20.43 1.46 -22.37
CA VAL A 346 19.55 0.54 -23.08
C VAL A 346 18.84 1.30 -24.19
N SER A 347 19.24 1.05 -25.41
CA SER A 347 18.64 1.63 -26.61
C SER A 347 17.87 0.59 -27.44
N GLY A 348 17.00 1.09 -28.33
CA GLY A 348 16.35 0.25 -29.33
C GLY A 348 17.32 -0.34 -30.39
N PRO A 349 16.79 -1.14 -31.30
CA PRO A 349 15.36 -1.37 -31.56
C PRO A 349 14.68 -2.24 -30.48
N TYR A 350 13.47 -1.88 -30.12
CA TYR A 350 12.67 -2.58 -29.09
C TYR A 350 11.61 -3.49 -29.70
N VAL A 351 11.38 -4.64 -29.06
CA VAL A 351 10.14 -5.43 -29.18
C VAL A 351 9.47 -5.45 -27.82
N LEU A 352 8.24 -4.95 -27.74
CA LEU A 352 7.52 -4.83 -26.48
C LEU A 352 6.70 -6.10 -26.22
N VAL A 353 6.77 -6.62 -25.00
CA VAL A 353 5.93 -7.73 -24.56
C VAL A 353 5.14 -7.26 -23.35
N ALA A 354 3.81 -7.23 -23.46
CA ALA A 354 2.95 -6.57 -22.50
C ALA A 354 1.84 -7.48 -22.01
N HIS A 355 1.76 -7.70 -20.71
CA HIS A 355 0.72 -8.50 -20.07
C HIS A 355 -0.27 -7.62 -19.30
N GLY A 356 -1.56 -7.95 -19.33
CA GLY A 356 -2.58 -7.28 -18.53
C GLY A 356 -2.59 -5.77 -18.77
N ILE A 357 -2.56 -4.97 -17.70
CA ILE A 357 -2.51 -3.50 -17.80
C ILE A 357 -1.21 -2.99 -18.45
N GLY A 358 -0.15 -3.79 -18.51
CA GLY A 358 1.08 -3.47 -19.23
C GLY A 358 0.84 -3.09 -20.70
N GLY A 359 -0.24 -3.62 -21.31
CA GLY A 359 -0.64 -3.23 -22.67
C GLY A 359 -0.93 -1.73 -22.84
N VAL A 360 -1.45 -1.09 -21.81
CA VAL A 360 -1.70 0.38 -21.82
C VAL A 360 -0.37 1.14 -21.85
N TYR A 361 0.56 0.73 -21.00
CA TYR A 361 1.88 1.37 -20.89
C TYR A 361 2.72 1.17 -22.16
N SER A 362 2.75 -0.06 -22.70
CA SER A 362 3.49 -0.37 -23.92
C SER A 362 2.97 0.40 -25.15
N ASN A 363 1.66 0.65 -25.25
CA ASN A 363 1.13 1.50 -26.31
C ASN A 363 1.68 2.95 -26.24
N VAL A 364 1.72 3.52 -25.01
CA VAL A 364 2.22 4.89 -24.81
C VAL A 364 3.73 4.94 -25.02
N PHE A 365 4.47 3.92 -24.58
CA PHE A 365 5.90 3.80 -24.86
C PHE A 365 6.18 3.73 -26.36
N ALA A 366 5.46 2.87 -27.09
CA ALA A 366 5.63 2.72 -28.54
C ALA A 366 5.38 4.03 -29.30
N ALA A 367 4.36 4.80 -28.89
CA ALA A 367 4.05 6.09 -29.49
C ALA A 367 5.15 7.16 -29.25
N ARG A 368 5.93 7.02 -28.20
CA ARG A 368 7.06 7.95 -27.91
C ARG A 368 8.36 7.52 -28.57
N HIS A 369 8.48 6.23 -28.92
CA HIS A 369 9.67 5.62 -29.51
C HIS A 369 9.38 4.99 -30.89
N LEU A 370 8.58 5.70 -31.74
CA LEU A 370 8.08 5.17 -33.01
C LEU A 370 9.17 4.61 -33.93
N SER A 371 10.34 5.25 -34.00
CA SER A 371 11.45 4.82 -34.83
C SER A 371 12.26 3.66 -34.25
N GLU A 372 12.07 3.36 -32.96
CA GLU A 372 12.85 2.37 -32.23
C GLU A 372 12.06 1.09 -31.95
N VAL A 373 10.71 1.14 -32.04
CA VAL A 373 9.86 -0.03 -31.76
C VAL A 373 9.61 -0.82 -33.04
N LYS A 374 10.05 -2.08 -33.07
CA LYS A 374 9.85 -3.02 -34.18
C LYS A 374 8.51 -3.74 -34.15
N GLY A 375 7.90 -3.91 -32.99
CA GLY A 375 6.62 -4.57 -32.85
C GLY A 375 6.19 -4.74 -31.39
N ILE A 376 4.94 -5.19 -31.20
CA ILE A 376 4.33 -5.37 -29.87
C ILE A 376 3.65 -6.73 -29.78
N VAL A 377 3.88 -7.44 -28.68
CA VAL A 377 3.18 -8.68 -28.31
C VAL A 377 2.32 -8.40 -27.09
N PHE A 378 1.02 -8.35 -27.28
CA PHE A 378 0.02 -8.23 -26.21
C PHE A 378 -0.40 -9.61 -25.72
N VAL A 379 -0.19 -9.88 -24.43
CA VAL A 379 -0.52 -11.15 -23.77
C VAL A 379 -1.68 -10.91 -22.82
N ASP A 380 -2.89 -11.25 -23.26
CA ASP A 380 -4.16 -10.97 -22.55
C ASP A 380 -4.21 -9.56 -21.98
N ALA A 381 -3.86 -8.59 -22.82
CA ALA A 381 -3.56 -7.22 -22.41
C ALA A 381 -4.79 -6.32 -22.36
N GLY A 382 -4.76 -5.35 -21.43
CA GLY A 382 -5.79 -4.35 -21.27
C GLY A 382 -5.73 -3.22 -22.30
N SER A 383 -6.85 -2.52 -22.47
CA SER A 383 -7.01 -1.44 -23.42
C SER A 383 -7.70 -0.21 -22.80
N VAL A 384 -8.26 0.66 -23.66
CA VAL A 384 -9.02 1.85 -23.25
C VAL A 384 -10.20 1.52 -22.31
N GLN A 385 -10.84 0.37 -22.48
CA GLN A 385 -11.96 -0.04 -21.63
C GLN A 385 -11.50 -0.43 -20.22
N THR A 386 -10.35 -1.10 -20.12
CA THR A 386 -9.71 -1.41 -18.82
C THR A 386 -9.52 -0.13 -18.00
N LEU A 387 -9.03 0.96 -18.61
CA LEU A 387 -8.86 2.25 -17.95
C LEU A 387 -10.20 2.89 -17.54
N LYS A 388 -11.25 2.75 -18.35
CA LYS A 388 -12.59 3.23 -17.98
C LYS A 388 -13.15 2.48 -16.78
N ASP A 389 -13.01 1.17 -16.77
CA ASP A 389 -13.57 0.31 -15.74
C ASP A 389 -12.79 0.42 -14.40
N SER A 390 -11.50 0.76 -14.45
CA SER A 390 -10.68 1.03 -13.23
C SER A 390 -11.21 2.21 -12.41
N GLY A 391 -11.90 3.16 -13.04
CA GLY A 391 -12.42 4.37 -12.40
C GLY A 391 -13.73 4.22 -11.63
N GLN A 392 -14.28 3.02 -11.45
CA GLN A 392 -15.53 2.82 -10.72
C GLN A 392 -15.38 3.23 -9.25
N PHE A 393 -16.35 4.01 -8.74
CA PHE A 393 -16.32 4.58 -7.39
C PHE A 393 -16.14 3.52 -6.31
N LEU A 394 -16.90 2.43 -6.37
CA LEU A 394 -16.85 1.37 -5.36
C LEU A 394 -15.46 0.68 -5.31
N SER A 395 -14.90 0.36 -6.47
CA SER A 395 -13.56 -0.24 -6.54
C SER A 395 -12.49 0.68 -5.97
N ARG A 396 -12.55 1.97 -6.29
CA ARG A 396 -11.66 3.00 -5.76
C ARG A 396 -11.80 3.17 -4.25
N PHE A 397 -13.03 3.20 -3.75
CA PHE A 397 -13.31 3.29 -2.33
C PHE A 397 -12.77 2.07 -1.57
N LEU A 398 -12.97 0.85 -2.10
CA LEU A 398 -12.43 -0.37 -1.50
C LEU A 398 -10.89 -0.40 -1.49
N LEU A 399 -10.26 0.08 -2.57
CA LEU A 399 -8.79 0.25 -2.61
C LEU A 399 -8.32 1.24 -1.53
N PHE A 400 -9.02 2.36 -1.37
CA PHE A 400 -8.69 3.35 -0.34
C PHE A 400 -8.83 2.76 1.08
N VAL A 401 -9.95 2.09 1.38
CA VAL A 401 -10.15 1.43 2.68
C VAL A 401 -9.05 0.40 2.94
N ARG A 402 -8.69 -0.38 1.92
CA ARG A 402 -7.60 -1.35 2.00
C ARG A 402 -6.26 -0.67 2.29
N GLY A 403 -5.97 0.45 1.64
CA GLY A 403 -4.77 1.26 1.91
C GLY A 403 -4.77 1.79 3.34
N TRP A 404 -5.89 2.32 3.79
CA TRP A 404 -6.06 2.86 5.15
C TRP A 404 -5.84 1.81 6.24
N LEU A 405 -6.25 0.55 5.99
CA LEU A 405 -6.02 -0.58 6.89
C LEU A 405 -4.64 -1.24 6.70
N SER A 406 -3.89 -0.88 5.66
CA SER A 406 -2.59 -1.52 5.34
C SER A 406 -1.51 -1.38 6.43
N PRO A 407 -1.47 -0.31 7.26
CA PRO A 407 -0.53 -0.24 8.38
C PRO A 407 -0.71 -1.35 9.41
N LEU A 408 -1.92 -1.91 9.53
CA LEU A 408 -2.18 -3.05 10.42
C LEU A 408 -1.63 -4.37 9.88
N GLY A 409 -1.38 -4.47 8.58
CA GLY A 409 -0.78 -5.63 7.92
C GLY A 409 -1.51 -6.96 8.09
N ILE A 410 -2.82 -6.94 8.38
CA ILE A 410 -3.61 -8.14 8.72
C ILE A 410 -3.39 -9.24 7.68
N ASN A 411 -3.58 -8.93 6.39
CA ASN A 411 -3.39 -9.90 5.31
C ASN A 411 -1.92 -10.35 5.17
N ARG A 412 -0.97 -9.45 5.39
CA ARG A 412 0.47 -9.73 5.31
C ARG A 412 0.90 -10.69 6.41
N ILE A 413 0.49 -10.43 7.66
CA ILE A 413 0.77 -11.26 8.83
C ILE A 413 0.10 -12.63 8.66
N PHE A 414 -1.20 -12.63 8.33
CA PHE A 414 -1.96 -13.86 8.11
C PHE A 414 -1.34 -14.73 7.00
N GLY A 415 -1.01 -14.12 5.87
CA GLY A 415 -0.36 -14.82 4.76
C GLY A 415 0.97 -15.44 5.13
N SER A 416 1.78 -14.75 5.95
CA SER A 416 3.09 -15.26 6.37
C SER A 416 2.98 -16.40 7.38
N ILE A 417 2.07 -16.30 8.34
CA ILE A 417 1.96 -17.28 9.45
C ILE A 417 1.16 -18.50 9.01
N PHE A 418 0.00 -18.30 8.36
CA PHE A 418 -0.96 -19.37 8.11
C PHE A 418 -0.94 -19.91 6.68
N MET A 419 -0.44 -19.12 5.71
CA MET A 419 -0.41 -19.52 4.30
C MET A 419 1.01 -19.76 3.78
N GLY A 420 2.03 -19.69 4.62
CA GLY A 420 3.42 -19.94 4.24
C GLY A 420 3.97 -18.96 3.18
N LYS A 421 3.37 -17.76 3.04
CA LYS A 421 3.82 -16.79 2.04
C LYS A 421 5.20 -16.25 2.37
N THR A 422 6.12 -16.49 1.45
CA THR A 422 7.51 -16.12 1.58
C THR A 422 7.72 -14.61 1.47
N ARG A 423 8.95 -14.17 1.75
CA ARG A 423 9.38 -12.78 1.53
C ARG A 423 9.28 -12.39 0.05
N GLN A 424 9.69 -13.30 -0.85
CA GLN A 424 9.61 -13.13 -2.30
C GLN A 424 8.17 -12.94 -2.75
N ASP A 425 7.24 -13.79 -2.29
CA ASP A 425 5.81 -13.64 -2.60
C ASP A 425 5.27 -12.25 -2.25
N ARG A 426 5.73 -11.67 -1.12
CA ARG A 426 5.27 -10.36 -0.65
C ARG A 426 5.92 -9.17 -1.35
N VAL A 427 7.13 -9.33 -1.89
CA VAL A 427 7.85 -8.23 -2.55
C VAL A 427 7.49 -8.17 -4.03
N TYR A 428 7.60 -9.30 -4.75
CA TYR A 428 7.42 -9.34 -6.18
C TYR A 428 6.49 -10.45 -6.69
N GLY A 429 6.13 -11.41 -5.84
CA GLY A 429 5.21 -12.48 -6.20
C GLY A 429 3.74 -12.06 -6.15
N MET A 430 2.87 -13.05 -6.34
CA MET A 430 1.42 -12.84 -6.39
C MET A 430 0.83 -12.27 -5.09
N TYR A 431 1.56 -12.33 -3.97
CA TYR A 431 1.11 -11.80 -2.68
C TYR A 431 1.52 -10.34 -2.42
N SER A 432 2.22 -9.71 -3.36
CA SER A 432 2.62 -8.29 -3.30
C SER A 432 1.44 -7.32 -3.23
N TRP A 433 0.25 -7.75 -3.65
CA TRP A 433 -1.00 -7.02 -3.54
C TRP A 433 -1.37 -6.63 -2.09
N THR A 434 -0.79 -7.28 -1.07
CA THR A 434 -0.99 -6.91 0.35
C THR A 434 -0.17 -5.69 0.76
N SER A 435 0.70 -5.20 -0.10
CA SER A 435 1.56 -4.05 0.13
C SER A 435 0.77 -2.74 -0.05
N ASP A 436 0.99 -1.80 0.85
CA ASP A 436 0.52 -0.42 0.73
C ASP A 436 1.05 0.28 -0.54
N ARG A 437 2.25 -0.07 -0.99
CA ARG A 437 2.86 0.42 -2.21
C ARG A 437 2.06 0.02 -3.45
N TRP A 438 1.68 -1.25 -3.53
CA TRP A 438 0.82 -1.76 -4.59
C TRP A 438 -0.55 -1.08 -4.56
N VAL A 439 -1.16 -0.95 -3.37
CA VAL A 439 -2.46 -0.27 -3.21
C VAL A 439 -2.38 1.18 -3.70
N LYS A 440 -1.31 1.90 -3.35
CA LYS A 440 -1.08 3.27 -3.83
C LYS A 440 -1.03 3.32 -5.35
N SER A 441 -0.27 2.44 -6.00
CA SER A 441 -0.18 2.36 -7.46
C SER A 441 -1.54 2.08 -8.11
N LYS A 442 -2.34 1.18 -7.53
CA LYS A 442 -3.69 0.90 -8.04
C LYS A 442 -4.66 2.07 -7.84
N ILE A 443 -4.52 2.84 -6.77
CA ILE A 443 -5.27 4.08 -6.59
C ILE A 443 -4.89 5.08 -7.69
N GLU A 444 -3.61 5.26 -7.99
CA GLU A 444 -3.14 6.14 -9.08
C GLU A 444 -3.70 5.71 -10.44
N GLU A 445 -3.58 4.43 -10.78
CA GLU A 445 -4.16 3.86 -12.00
C GLU A 445 -5.68 4.12 -12.07
N SER A 446 -6.39 4.03 -10.94
CA SER A 446 -7.83 4.27 -10.88
C SER A 446 -8.22 5.76 -10.95
N LEU A 447 -7.38 6.65 -10.45
CA LEU A 447 -7.62 8.10 -10.46
C LEU A 447 -7.39 8.67 -11.85
N THR A 448 -6.29 8.32 -12.49
CA THR A 448 -5.87 8.87 -13.79
C THR A 448 -6.42 8.08 -14.97
N GLY A 449 -6.75 6.79 -14.77
CA GLY A 449 -7.21 5.88 -15.80
C GLY A 449 -8.38 6.42 -16.63
N PRO A 450 -9.52 6.83 -16.04
CA PRO A 450 -10.68 7.31 -16.80
C PRO A 450 -10.46 8.67 -17.47
N SER A 451 -9.42 9.41 -17.10
CA SER A 451 -9.15 10.77 -17.55
C SER A 451 -7.81 10.85 -18.30
N PHE A 452 -6.76 11.30 -17.66
CA PHE A 452 -5.45 11.57 -18.28
C PHE A 452 -4.90 10.36 -19.04
N SER A 453 -4.76 9.21 -18.36
CA SER A 453 -4.17 8.01 -18.95
C SER A 453 -4.97 7.49 -20.15
N ARG A 454 -6.32 7.63 -20.12
CA ARG A 454 -7.15 7.27 -21.25
C ARG A 454 -6.89 8.16 -22.47
N TYR A 455 -6.76 9.47 -22.29
CA TYR A 455 -6.47 10.39 -23.39
C TYR A 455 -5.07 10.17 -23.95
N GLU A 456 -4.07 9.94 -23.08
CA GLU A 456 -2.71 9.59 -23.47
C GLU A 456 -2.69 8.31 -24.31
N LEU A 457 -3.40 7.26 -23.86
CA LEU A 457 -3.51 6.00 -24.60
C LEU A 457 -4.20 6.18 -25.96
N GLN A 458 -5.33 6.91 -26.02
CA GLN A 458 -6.03 7.15 -27.27
C GLN A 458 -5.17 7.96 -28.27
N SER A 459 -4.46 8.96 -27.77
CA SER A 459 -3.49 9.73 -28.57
C SER A 459 -2.35 8.81 -29.07
N ALA A 460 -1.80 8.00 -28.19
CA ALA A 460 -0.73 7.05 -28.53
C ALA A 460 -1.18 6.09 -29.67
N GLN A 461 -2.35 5.48 -29.52
CA GLN A 461 -2.90 4.57 -30.52
C GLN A 461 -3.13 5.22 -31.89
N SER A 462 -3.43 6.51 -31.92
CA SER A 462 -3.69 7.24 -33.18
C SER A 462 -2.42 7.52 -34.00
N VAL A 463 -1.25 7.52 -33.38
CA VAL A 463 0.04 7.82 -34.04
C VAL A 463 0.87 6.58 -34.36
N LEU A 464 0.45 5.39 -33.90
CA LEU A 464 1.16 4.15 -34.21
C LEU A 464 1.22 3.91 -35.75
N PRO A 465 2.38 3.49 -36.27
CA PRO A 465 2.52 3.13 -37.68
C PRO A 465 1.54 2.01 -38.07
N LYS A 466 0.87 2.16 -39.19
CA LYS A 466 -0.11 1.16 -39.65
C LYS A 466 0.53 -0.17 -40.04
N ASP A 467 1.78 -0.15 -40.38
CA ASP A 467 2.61 -1.31 -40.74
C ASP A 467 3.38 -1.92 -39.57
N LEU A 468 3.23 -1.39 -38.35
CA LEU A 468 3.85 -1.95 -37.16
C LEU A 468 3.29 -3.37 -36.89
N PRO A 469 4.14 -4.41 -36.77
CA PRO A 469 3.74 -5.75 -36.38
C PRO A 469 3.16 -5.78 -34.98
N VAL A 470 1.95 -6.30 -34.82
CA VAL A 470 1.26 -6.43 -33.52
C VAL A 470 0.70 -7.84 -33.38
N SER A 471 1.09 -8.53 -32.31
CA SER A 471 0.46 -9.78 -31.90
C SER A 471 -0.49 -9.53 -30.73
N VAL A 472 -1.69 -10.08 -30.81
CA VAL A 472 -2.66 -10.09 -29.70
C VAL A 472 -2.96 -11.54 -29.34
N ILE A 473 -2.52 -11.96 -28.16
CA ILE A 473 -2.71 -13.32 -27.66
C ILE A 473 -3.69 -13.27 -26.50
N SER A 474 -4.89 -13.79 -26.69
CA SER A 474 -5.98 -13.68 -25.71
C SER A 474 -6.19 -14.98 -24.96
N ALA A 475 -6.38 -14.87 -23.63
CA ALA A 475 -6.71 -15.99 -22.76
C ALA A 475 -8.18 -16.41 -22.90
N GLY A 476 -8.44 -17.64 -23.31
CA GLY A 476 -9.79 -18.16 -23.48
C GLY A 476 -10.63 -18.15 -22.18
N LYS A 477 -9.99 -18.33 -21.02
CA LYS A 477 -10.69 -18.22 -19.73
C LYS A 477 -11.10 -16.76 -19.42
N SER A 478 -10.26 -15.77 -19.71
CA SER A 478 -10.60 -14.34 -19.57
C SER A 478 -11.74 -13.94 -20.51
N MET A 479 -11.68 -14.40 -21.77
CA MET A 479 -12.72 -14.16 -22.78
C MET A 479 -14.10 -14.69 -22.36
N LYS A 480 -14.15 -15.84 -21.67
CA LYS A 480 -15.40 -16.43 -21.16
C LYS A 480 -15.89 -15.76 -19.87
N ARG A 481 -14.97 -15.33 -19.02
CA ARG A 481 -15.27 -14.81 -17.69
C ARG A 481 -15.78 -13.36 -17.72
N PHE A 482 -15.17 -12.51 -18.55
CA PHE A 482 -15.44 -11.07 -18.55
C PHE A 482 -16.15 -10.67 -19.85
N LYS A 483 -17.41 -10.20 -19.74
CA LYS A 483 -18.26 -9.91 -20.90
C LYS A 483 -17.68 -8.87 -21.88
N LYS A 484 -16.92 -7.90 -21.40
CA LYS A 484 -16.32 -6.83 -22.23
C LYS A 484 -14.96 -7.19 -22.80
N TRP A 485 -14.30 -8.23 -22.26
CA TRP A 485 -12.94 -8.60 -22.63
C TRP A 485 -12.78 -8.98 -24.10
N PRO A 486 -13.72 -9.73 -24.72
CA PRO A 486 -13.65 -10.01 -26.16
C PRO A 486 -13.63 -8.77 -27.04
N ASP A 487 -14.39 -7.74 -26.66
CA ASP A 487 -14.43 -6.47 -27.42
C ASP A 487 -13.12 -5.68 -27.24
N GLU A 488 -12.51 -5.73 -26.06
CA GLU A 488 -11.20 -5.12 -25.82
C GLU A 488 -10.11 -5.78 -26.67
N GLN A 489 -10.05 -7.10 -26.68
CA GLN A 489 -9.08 -7.85 -27.48
C GLN A 489 -9.29 -7.59 -28.99
N ARG A 490 -10.55 -7.50 -29.42
CA ARG A 490 -10.90 -7.11 -30.80
C ARG A 490 -10.48 -5.67 -31.12
N GLN A 491 -10.51 -4.73 -30.17
CA GLN A 491 -9.99 -3.38 -30.37
C GLN A 491 -8.48 -3.38 -30.53
N LEU A 492 -7.76 -4.14 -29.70
CA LEU A 492 -6.32 -4.31 -29.82
C LEU A 492 -5.94 -4.93 -31.16
N SER A 493 -6.70 -5.92 -31.66
CA SER A 493 -6.44 -6.56 -32.95
C SER A 493 -6.64 -5.65 -34.16
N LYS A 494 -7.16 -4.44 -33.97
CA LYS A 494 -7.36 -3.42 -35.03
C LYS A 494 -6.40 -2.24 -34.92
N LEU A 495 -5.39 -2.29 -34.04
CA LEU A 495 -4.46 -1.18 -33.84
C LEU A 495 -3.65 -0.87 -35.09
N THR A 496 -3.20 -1.90 -35.79
CA THR A 496 -2.42 -1.76 -37.04
C THR A 496 -2.99 -2.66 -38.13
N GLN A 497 -2.52 -2.48 -39.36
CA GLN A 497 -2.90 -3.34 -40.51
C GLN A 497 -2.17 -4.69 -40.48
N ARG A 498 -1.06 -4.77 -39.73
CA ARG A 498 -0.25 -5.99 -39.59
C ARG A 498 -0.44 -6.62 -38.20
N THR A 499 -1.70 -6.77 -37.78
CA THR A 499 -2.03 -7.38 -36.48
C THR A 499 -2.44 -8.85 -36.69
N VAL A 500 -1.86 -9.75 -35.91
CA VAL A 500 -2.30 -11.13 -35.76
C VAL A 500 -2.98 -11.34 -34.43
N TRP A 501 -4.15 -11.94 -34.41
CA TRP A 501 -4.92 -12.22 -33.21
C TRP A 501 -5.12 -13.73 -33.01
N ASP A 502 -4.61 -14.22 -31.89
CA ASP A 502 -4.68 -15.62 -31.50
C ASP A 502 -5.46 -15.74 -30.18
N ILE A 503 -6.23 -16.84 -30.04
CA ILE A 503 -6.96 -17.16 -28.82
C ILE A 503 -6.52 -18.51 -28.31
N VAL A 504 -5.94 -18.56 -27.10
CA VAL A 504 -5.56 -19.81 -26.43
C VAL A 504 -6.71 -20.27 -25.55
N ASN A 505 -7.50 -21.22 -26.03
CA ASN A 505 -8.84 -21.55 -25.48
C ASN A 505 -8.88 -21.89 -23.99
N ASN A 506 -7.89 -22.59 -23.46
CA ASN A 506 -7.84 -23.06 -22.07
C ASN A 506 -6.88 -22.26 -21.19
N ALA A 507 -6.20 -21.25 -21.76
CA ALA A 507 -5.24 -20.45 -21.02
C ALA A 507 -5.92 -19.60 -19.92
N PRO A 508 -5.28 -19.49 -18.75
CA PRO A 508 -5.63 -18.46 -17.75
C PRO A 508 -5.19 -17.07 -18.23
N HIS A 509 -5.45 -16.02 -17.43
CA HIS A 509 -4.96 -14.67 -17.69
C HIS A 509 -3.44 -14.62 -17.88
N ASP A 510 -2.70 -15.36 -17.05
CA ASP A 510 -1.26 -15.60 -17.20
C ASP A 510 -1.06 -16.67 -18.28
N VAL A 511 -1.16 -16.26 -19.55
CA VAL A 511 -1.23 -17.16 -20.74
C VAL A 511 -0.02 -18.09 -20.82
N TRP A 512 1.16 -17.63 -20.38
CA TRP A 512 2.40 -18.40 -20.37
C TRP A 512 2.40 -19.61 -19.42
N LEU A 513 1.42 -19.71 -18.51
CA LEU A 513 1.25 -20.88 -17.65
C LEU A 513 0.60 -22.08 -18.38
N SER A 514 0.17 -21.89 -19.62
CA SER A 514 -0.30 -22.97 -20.48
C SER A 514 0.75 -23.26 -21.56
N ASP A 515 1.01 -24.52 -21.83
CA ASP A 515 2.02 -24.96 -22.81
C ASP A 515 1.79 -24.32 -24.18
N ASP A 516 0.58 -24.44 -24.74
CA ASP A 516 0.21 -23.80 -26.01
C ASP A 516 0.40 -22.28 -26.00
N GLY A 517 0.13 -21.63 -24.84
CA GLY A 517 0.22 -20.19 -24.70
C GLY A 517 1.65 -19.70 -24.63
N GLY A 518 2.49 -20.42 -23.90
CA GLY A 518 3.91 -20.13 -23.80
C GLY A 518 4.60 -20.25 -25.18
N ASP A 519 4.39 -21.36 -25.89
CA ASP A 519 4.95 -21.57 -27.21
C ASP A 519 4.49 -20.52 -28.23
N LEU A 520 3.22 -20.12 -28.16
CA LEU A 520 2.67 -19.10 -29.04
C LEU A 520 3.30 -17.72 -28.78
N ILE A 521 3.50 -17.34 -27.52
CA ILE A 521 4.17 -16.07 -27.15
C ILE A 521 5.58 -16.06 -27.77
N MET A 522 6.34 -17.16 -27.58
CA MET A 522 7.71 -17.24 -28.06
C MET A 522 7.76 -17.24 -29.59
N LYS A 523 6.83 -17.95 -30.26
CA LYS A 523 6.71 -17.95 -31.73
C LYS A 523 6.47 -16.53 -32.26
N ARG A 524 5.48 -15.79 -31.73
CA ARG A 524 5.17 -14.45 -32.17
C ARG A 524 6.30 -13.45 -31.90
N LEU A 525 6.98 -13.61 -30.78
CA LEU A 525 8.16 -12.82 -30.43
C LEU A 525 9.31 -13.07 -31.44
N GLY A 526 9.58 -14.33 -31.74
CA GLY A 526 10.59 -14.73 -32.73
C GLY A 526 10.28 -14.21 -34.14
N GLU A 527 9.03 -14.30 -34.60
CA GLU A 527 8.56 -13.76 -35.89
C GLU A 527 8.83 -12.25 -36.03
N ILE A 528 8.62 -11.46 -34.95
CA ILE A 528 8.90 -10.02 -34.96
C ILE A 528 10.41 -9.74 -34.93
N ILE A 529 11.18 -10.47 -34.13
CA ILE A 529 12.62 -10.23 -33.95
C ILE A 529 13.39 -10.58 -35.21
N TYR A 530 13.10 -11.73 -35.80
CA TYR A 530 13.87 -12.35 -36.91
C TYR A 530 13.26 -12.16 -38.30
N GLY A 531 12.10 -11.48 -38.40
CA GLY A 531 11.51 -11.09 -39.67
C GLY A 531 10.60 -12.13 -40.33
N GLY A 532 10.01 -13.04 -39.57
CA GLY A 532 9.03 -14.04 -40.06
C GLY A 532 7.56 -13.58 -39.96
N TRP A 533 7.30 -12.28 -39.77
CA TRP A 533 5.95 -11.78 -39.54
C TRP A 533 5.05 -11.96 -40.78
N PRO A 534 3.83 -12.49 -40.64
CA PRO A 534 2.88 -12.64 -41.76
C PRO A 534 2.60 -11.29 -42.45
N ASN A 535 2.56 -11.30 -43.81
CA ASN A 535 2.26 -10.13 -44.61
C ASN A 535 0.78 -9.74 -44.54
#